data_5210c49253cb195edb7caef8369f64e4
#
_entry.id   5210c49253cb195edb7caef8369f64e4
#
_cell.length_a   1.000
_cell.length_b   1.000
_cell.length_c   1.000
_cell.angle_alpha   90.00
_cell.angle_beta   90.00
_cell.angle_gamma   90.00
#
_symmetry.space_group_name_H-M   'P 1'
#
loop_
_entity.id
_entity.type
_entity.pdbx_description
1 polymer ?
#
loop_
_entity_poly.entity_id
_entity_poly.type
_entity_poly.pdbx_seq_one_letter_code
_entity_poly.pdbx_strand_id
1 'polypeptide(L)'
;MRKLIVFGILLVLLFGCIGEEPVVEVPEDNETEAPVVLVPSFEIISPDSDEVVLTTQELGTADIVLNTQNLILRQSGTKKTGEGHFVFTLDGADTFSVYNKVFTLENLAQGQHILEVELVHNDGNSYSPAITRSVNFYVEHESTEYVPVEHTVYINDFSFEPADITVNVDDIVVFVNQGEYPRSALCAGLFDSGVVKSGDSVRVVMTTAGECDYISYNYPSMKAHITINEVD
;
A
#
# COMPACT_ATOMS: atom_id res chain seq x y z
N MET A 1 16.43 -55.18 26.63
CA MET A 1 16.83 -56.10 27.72
C MET A 1 15.75 -56.09 28.77
N ARG A 2 15.18 -57.24 28.96
CA ARG A 2 14.18 -57.66 29.92
C ARG A 2 14.59 -57.34 31.34
N LYS A 3 13.67 -56.94 32.21
CA LYS A 3 13.52 -57.55 33.55
C LYS A 3 12.09 -57.38 34.05
N LEU A 4 11.43 -58.50 34.02
CA LEU A 4 10.20 -58.84 34.68
C LEU A 4 10.56 -59.12 36.17
N ILE A 5 9.82 -58.60 37.16
CA ILE A 5 9.82 -59.10 38.52
C ILE A 5 8.36 -59.31 38.92
N VAL A 6 8.05 -60.55 39.06
CA VAL A 6 6.82 -61.10 39.69
C VAL A 6 7.15 -61.42 41.15
N PHE A 7 6.32 -61.05 42.12
CA PHE A 7 6.16 -61.60 43.46
C PHE A 7 4.89 -60.94 44.02
N GLY A 8 3.90 -61.57 44.54
CA GLY A 8 3.73 -62.80 45.17
C GLY A 8 2.56 -62.57 46.08
N ILE A 9 1.58 -63.42 45.95
CA ILE A 9 0.30 -63.48 46.72
C ILE A 9 0.55 -63.69 48.20
N LEU A 10 -0.06 -62.85 49.04
CA LEU A 10 -0.34 -63.27 50.43
C LEU A 10 -1.80 -62.92 50.77
N LEU A 11 -2.60 -63.97 50.84
CA LEU A 11 -4.00 -63.97 51.25
C LEU A 11 -4.06 -64.01 52.79
N VAL A 12 -4.58 -62.91 53.40
CA VAL A 12 -4.98 -62.97 54.83
C VAL A 12 -6.44 -62.66 54.95
N LEU A 13 -7.22 -63.69 55.21
CA LEU A 13 -8.61 -63.53 55.59
C LEU A 13 -8.69 -63.17 57.08
N LEU A 14 -9.19 -62.01 57.40
CA LEU A 14 -9.70 -61.66 58.71
C LEU A 14 -11.14 -61.13 58.59
N PHE A 15 -12.06 -61.89 59.14
CA PHE A 15 -13.43 -61.49 59.40
C PHE A 15 -13.44 -60.37 60.45
N GLY A 16 -14.19 -59.28 60.15
CA GLY A 16 -14.39 -58.24 61.17
C GLY A 16 -15.47 -57.24 60.71
N CYS A 17 -16.60 -57.36 61.37
CA CYS A 17 -17.70 -56.39 61.58
C CYS A 17 -18.07 -55.38 60.52
N ILE A 18 -19.28 -55.57 60.04
CA ILE A 18 -20.09 -54.57 59.25
C ILE A 18 -20.39 -53.38 60.16
N GLY A 19 -19.78 -52.26 59.94
CA GLY A 19 -20.20 -50.96 60.39
C GLY A 19 -20.67 -50.17 59.15
N GLU A 20 -21.95 -49.87 59.04
CA GLU A 20 -22.48 -48.91 58.05
C GLU A 20 -21.89 -47.56 58.40
N GLU A 21 -20.97 -47.08 57.51
CA GLU A 21 -20.59 -45.67 57.50
C GLU A 21 -21.75 -44.85 56.89
N PRO A 22 -22.08 -43.72 57.51
CA PRO A 22 -23.09 -42.84 56.91
C PRO A 22 -22.56 -42.31 55.55
N VAL A 23 -23.34 -42.52 54.49
CA VAL A 23 -23.13 -41.92 53.19
C VAL A 23 -23.27 -40.41 53.41
N VAL A 24 -22.17 -39.69 53.39
CA VAL A 24 -22.18 -38.23 53.28
C VAL A 24 -22.53 -37.97 51.83
N GLU A 25 -23.79 -37.62 51.58
CA GLU A 25 -24.17 -36.97 50.33
C GLU A 25 -23.38 -35.67 50.23
N VAL A 26 -22.36 -35.67 49.38
CA VAL A 26 -21.71 -34.43 48.90
C VAL A 26 -22.76 -33.74 48.06
N PRO A 27 -23.22 -32.53 48.39
CA PRO A 27 -24.14 -31.83 47.52
C PRO A 27 -23.40 -31.62 46.20
N GLU A 28 -23.97 -32.12 45.10
CA GLU A 28 -23.57 -31.74 43.76
C GLU A 28 -23.75 -30.20 43.66
N ASP A 29 -22.63 -29.50 43.76
CA ASP A 29 -22.57 -28.09 43.53
C ASP A 29 -22.84 -27.88 42.05
N ASN A 30 -24.12 -27.77 41.73
CA ASN A 30 -24.59 -27.46 40.39
C ASN A 30 -24.34 -25.96 40.16
N GLU A 31 -23.06 -25.54 40.13
CA GLU A 31 -22.69 -24.23 39.61
C GLU A 31 -23.13 -24.18 38.16
N THR A 32 -24.33 -23.66 37.97
CA THR A 32 -24.80 -23.25 36.66
C THR A 32 -23.86 -22.10 36.24
N GLU A 33 -22.79 -22.41 35.48
CA GLU A 33 -21.94 -21.41 34.88
C GLU A 33 -22.86 -20.40 34.17
N ALA A 34 -22.79 -19.16 34.61
CA ALA A 34 -23.52 -18.09 33.96
C ALA A 34 -23.11 -18.08 32.46
N PRO A 35 -24.05 -17.94 31.54
CA PRO A 35 -23.75 -17.95 30.11
C PRO A 35 -22.66 -16.90 29.82
N VAL A 36 -21.54 -17.34 29.28
CA VAL A 36 -20.46 -16.46 28.83
C VAL A 36 -21.01 -15.54 27.73
N VAL A 37 -21.33 -14.32 28.07
CA VAL A 37 -21.77 -13.34 27.10
C VAL A 37 -20.53 -12.85 26.33
N LEU A 38 -20.36 -13.36 25.12
CA LEU A 38 -19.30 -12.92 24.23
C LEU A 38 -19.57 -11.50 23.77
N VAL A 39 -18.74 -10.56 24.21
CA VAL A 39 -18.85 -9.15 23.82
C VAL A 39 -18.28 -8.98 22.41
N PRO A 40 -19.00 -8.37 21.47
CA PRO A 40 -18.47 -8.05 20.17
C PRO A 40 -17.30 -7.07 20.27
N SER A 41 -16.33 -7.24 19.38
CA SER A 41 -15.19 -6.32 19.28
C SER A 41 -14.71 -6.22 17.84
N PHE A 42 -13.90 -5.19 17.57
CA PHE A 42 -13.26 -5.03 16.28
C PHE A 42 -11.93 -4.27 16.41
N GLU A 43 -11.12 -4.40 15.35
CA GLU A 43 -9.88 -3.67 15.14
C GLU A 43 -9.85 -3.16 13.71
N ILE A 44 -9.22 -2.00 13.49
CA ILE A 44 -8.89 -1.49 12.16
C ILE A 44 -7.54 -2.11 11.79
N ILE A 45 -7.50 -2.84 10.67
CA ILE A 45 -6.29 -3.52 10.16
C ILE A 45 -5.61 -2.69 9.07
N SER A 46 -6.41 -1.94 8.30
CA SER A 46 -5.92 -1.01 7.29
C SER A 46 -6.88 0.18 7.22
N PRO A 47 -6.35 1.39 7.03
CA PRO A 47 -4.94 1.73 7.07
C PRO A 47 -4.34 1.59 8.47
N ASP A 48 -3.02 1.39 8.56
CA ASP A 48 -2.29 1.53 9.82
C ASP A 48 -2.25 3.00 10.25
N SER A 49 -2.01 3.25 11.56
CA SER A 49 -1.88 4.63 12.04
C SER A 49 -0.70 5.32 11.37
N ASP A 50 -0.98 6.53 10.84
CA ASP A 50 -0.04 7.36 10.09
C ASP A 50 0.44 6.75 8.76
N GLU A 51 -0.27 5.74 8.23
CA GLU A 51 -0.01 5.19 6.91
C GLU A 51 -0.18 6.25 5.82
N VAL A 52 0.70 6.23 4.83
CA VAL A 52 0.61 7.07 3.63
C VAL A 52 0.03 6.25 2.48
N VAL A 53 -1.16 6.63 2.05
CA VAL A 53 -1.83 6.04 0.88
C VAL A 53 -1.47 6.87 -0.35
N LEU A 54 -0.71 6.27 -1.27
CA LEU A 54 -0.29 6.93 -2.50
C LEU A 54 -1.40 6.86 -3.56
N THR A 55 -1.60 7.96 -4.29
CA THR A 55 -2.54 8.04 -5.41
C THR A 55 -1.91 8.74 -6.61
N THR A 56 -2.23 8.27 -7.81
CA THR A 56 -1.86 8.94 -9.07
C THR A 56 -2.95 9.89 -9.57
N GLN A 57 -4.08 9.99 -8.83
CA GLN A 57 -5.22 10.84 -9.16
C GLN A 57 -5.28 12.04 -8.23
N GLU A 58 -6.00 13.07 -8.64
CA GLU A 58 -6.23 14.28 -7.84
C GLU A 58 -6.91 13.97 -6.50
N LEU A 59 -7.84 13.00 -6.50
CA LEU A 59 -8.51 12.47 -5.32
C LEU A 59 -8.12 11.01 -5.12
N GLY A 60 -7.79 10.66 -3.88
CA GLY A 60 -7.37 9.32 -3.50
C GLY A 60 -8.52 8.40 -3.08
N THR A 61 -8.16 7.14 -2.87
CA THR A 61 -9.02 6.13 -2.27
C THR A 61 -8.24 5.40 -1.17
N ALA A 62 -8.93 4.94 -0.12
CA ALA A 62 -8.31 4.15 0.93
C ALA A 62 -9.18 2.92 1.26
N ASP A 63 -8.58 1.75 1.29
CA ASP A 63 -9.25 0.52 1.68
C ASP A 63 -9.23 0.35 3.20
N ILE A 64 -10.41 0.39 3.81
CA ILE A 64 -10.60 0.15 5.22
C ILE A 64 -10.85 -1.33 5.44
N VAL A 65 -9.98 -1.98 6.20
CA VAL A 65 -10.10 -3.40 6.54
C VAL A 65 -10.30 -3.56 8.04
N LEU A 66 -11.38 -4.22 8.42
CA LEU A 66 -11.75 -4.45 9.81
C LEU A 66 -11.64 -5.93 10.17
N ASN A 67 -11.03 -6.24 11.30
CA ASN A 67 -11.13 -7.55 11.93
C ASN A 67 -12.18 -7.53 13.04
N THR A 68 -13.04 -8.55 13.11
CA THR A 68 -14.15 -8.59 14.06
C THR A 68 -14.17 -9.90 14.84
N GLN A 69 -14.55 -9.83 16.11
CA GLN A 69 -14.78 -10.99 16.96
C GLN A 69 -16.20 -10.94 17.53
N ASN A 70 -16.85 -12.09 17.62
CA ASN A 70 -18.20 -12.26 18.20
C ASN A 70 -19.26 -11.33 17.59
N LEU A 71 -19.13 -10.97 16.30
CA LEU A 71 -19.97 -10.04 15.59
C LEU A 71 -20.46 -10.62 14.25
N ILE A 72 -21.75 -10.53 14.04
CA ILE A 72 -22.40 -10.78 12.76
C ILE A 72 -22.83 -9.43 12.18
N LEU A 73 -22.24 -9.04 11.06
CA LEU A 73 -22.62 -7.81 10.38
C LEU A 73 -23.97 -7.95 9.69
N ARG A 74 -24.86 -7.00 9.95
CA ARG A 74 -26.20 -6.94 9.40
C ARG A 74 -26.57 -5.50 9.04
N GLN A 75 -27.39 -5.37 8.02
CA GLN A 75 -28.07 -4.10 7.75
C GLN A 75 -28.98 -3.73 8.93
N SER A 76 -29.28 -2.45 9.04
CA SER A 76 -30.13 -1.90 10.11
C SER A 76 -31.45 -2.66 10.26
N GLY A 77 -31.88 -2.88 11.49
CA GLY A 77 -33.07 -3.67 11.79
C GLY A 77 -33.32 -3.76 13.28
N THR A 78 -34.06 -4.77 13.71
CA THR A 78 -34.34 -5.01 15.13
C THR A 78 -33.07 -5.48 15.85
N LYS A 79 -32.83 -4.94 17.04
CA LYS A 79 -31.71 -5.32 17.90
C LYS A 79 -31.69 -6.80 18.19
N LYS A 80 -30.52 -7.45 17.95
CA LYS A 80 -30.23 -8.82 18.35
C LYS A 80 -28.82 -8.92 18.90
N THR A 81 -28.64 -9.79 19.88
CA THR A 81 -27.34 -10.02 20.50
C THR A 81 -26.33 -10.55 19.49
N GLY A 82 -25.14 -9.96 19.43
CA GLY A 82 -24.07 -10.35 18.51
C GLY A 82 -24.25 -9.88 17.07
N GLU A 83 -25.34 -9.18 16.75
CA GLU A 83 -25.54 -8.53 15.45
C GLU A 83 -25.36 -7.02 15.54
N GLY A 84 -24.76 -6.41 14.52
CA GLY A 84 -24.52 -4.98 14.46
C GLY A 84 -23.97 -4.53 13.12
N HIS A 85 -23.61 -3.27 13.04
CA HIS A 85 -22.90 -2.68 11.90
C HIS A 85 -21.98 -1.56 12.38
N PHE A 86 -21.19 -1.02 11.46
CA PHE A 86 -20.30 0.09 11.76
C PHE A 86 -20.92 1.41 11.34
N VAL A 87 -20.60 2.44 12.10
CA VAL A 87 -20.81 3.83 11.72
C VAL A 87 -19.43 4.45 11.58
N PHE A 88 -19.13 4.93 10.38
CA PHE A 88 -17.90 5.62 10.05
C PHE A 88 -18.13 7.11 10.11
N THR A 89 -17.20 7.84 10.72
CA THR A 89 -17.13 9.30 10.68
C THR A 89 -15.77 9.69 10.12
N LEU A 90 -15.77 10.28 8.93
CA LEU A 90 -14.56 10.76 8.26
C LEU A 90 -14.41 12.25 8.54
N ASP A 91 -13.23 12.65 9.03
CA ASP A 91 -12.84 14.05 9.31
C ASP A 91 -13.84 14.83 10.18
N GLY A 92 -14.58 14.10 11.01
CA GLY A 92 -15.56 14.67 11.93
C GLY A 92 -16.84 15.22 11.27
N ALA A 93 -17.03 15.04 9.97
CA ALA A 93 -18.15 15.60 9.22
C ALA A 93 -19.03 14.53 8.56
N ASP A 94 -18.47 13.68 7.74
CA ASP A 94 -19.21 12.71 6.94
C ASP A 94 -19.44 11.42 7.73
N THR A 95 -20.70 11.14 8.05
CA THR A 95 -21.09 9.97 8.85
C THR A 95 -21.98 9.06 8.02
N PHE A 96 -21.61 7.76 7.93
CA PHE A 96 -22.36 6.75 7.16
C PHE A 96 -22.22 5.35 7.75
N SER A 97 -23.20 4.48 7.44
CA SER A 97 -23.21 3.09 7.93
C SER A 97 -22.49 2.14 6.98
N VAL A 98 -21.68 1.23 7.55
CA VAL A 98 -20.93 0.21 6.84
C VAL A 98 -21.28 -1.18 7.36
N TYR A 99 -21.59 -2.10 6.45
CA TYR A 99 -22.11 -3.45 6.76
C TYR A 99 -21.13 -4.57 6.37
N ASN A 100 -19.95 -4.21 5.92
CA ASN A 100 -18.91 -5.12 5.46
C ASN A 100 -17.62 -4.91 6.27
N LYS A 101 -16.74 -5.92 6.26
CA LYS A 101 -15.42 -5.83 6.89
C LYS A 101 -14.39 -5.10 6.03
N VAL A 102 -14.66 -4.96 4.75
CA VAL A 102 -13.83 -4.22 3.79
C VAL A 102 -14.71 -3.16 3.16
N PHE A 103 -14.21 -1.94 3.13
CA PHE A 103 -14.89 -0.79 2.58
C PHE A 103 -13.87 0.18 1.99
N THR A 104 -14.10 0.65 0.76
CA THR A 104 -13.23 1.64 0.12
C THR A 104 -13.79 3.04 0.36
N LEU A 105 -13.02 3.91 0.99
CA LEU A 105 -13.26 5.35 1.01
C LEU A 105 -12.82 5.92 -0.34
N GLU A 106 -13.68 6.72 -0.95
CA GLU A 106 -13.43 7.33 -2.25
C GLU A 106 -13.39 8.86 -2.14
N ASN A 107 -12.81 9.51 -3.14
CA ASN A 107 -12.76 10.98 -3.25
C ASN A 107 -12.05 11.66 -2.08
N LEU A 108 -11.03 11.04 -1.53
CA LEU A 108 -10.21 11.60 -0.46
C LEU A 108 -9.32 12.71 -1.02
N ALA A 109 -9.36 13.88 -0.41
CA ALA A 109 -8.43 14.96 -0.73
C ALA A 109 -7.00 14.58 -0.31
N GLN A 110 -6.01 15.26 -0.86
CA GLN A 110 -4.65 15.10 -0.35
C GLN A 110 -4.51 15.69 1.04
N GLY A 111 -3.74 15.02 1.89
CA GLY A 111 -3.48 15.44 3.26
C GLY A 111 -3.88 14.40 4.30
N GLN A 112 -3.98 14.85 5.53
CA GLN A 112 -4.34 14.02 6.66
C GLN A 112 -5.85 13.79 6.72
N HIS A 113 -6.22 12.54 6.99
CA HIS A 113 -7.58 12.11 7.26
C HIS A 113 -7.67 11.42 8.61
N ILE A 114 -8.80 11.59 9.29
CA ILE A 114 -9.12 10.92 10.54
C ILE A 114 -10.41 10.13 10.33
N LEU A 115 -10.32 8.81 10.46
CA LEU A 115 -11.46 7.92 10.43
C LEU A 115 -11.79 7.45 11.85
N GLU A 116 -12.97 7.78 12.32
CA GLU A 116 -13.55 7.23 13.54
C GLU A 116 -14.58 6.15 13.17
N VAL A 117 -14.48 5.01 13.81
CA VAL A 117 -15.36 3.86 13.59
C VAL A 117 -16.03 3.50 14.89
N GLU A 118 -17.35 3.49 14.92
CA GLU A 118 -18.15 2.99 16.02
C GLU A 118 -18.89 1.71 15.62
N LEU A 119 -18.83 0.69 16.46
CA LEU A 119 -19.69 -0.47 16.35
C LEU A 119 -21.01 -0.19 17.07
N VAL A 120 -22.12 -0.31 16.33
CA VAL A 120 -23.47 -0.10 16.86
C VAL A 120 -24.29 -1.38 16.75
N HIS A 121 -25.36 -1.49 17.54
CA HIS A 121 -26.37 -2.54 17.40
C HIS A 121 -27.10 -2.43 16.06
N ASN A 122 -27.82 -3.51 15.65
CA ASN A 122 -28.65 -3.48 14.44
C ASN A 122 -29.66 -2.34 14.38
N ASP A 123 -30.16 -1.88 15.53
CA ASP A 123 -31.11 -0.77 15.62
C ASP A 123 -30.45 0.61 15.56
N GLY A 124 -29.12 0.66 15.37
CA GLY A 124 -28.33 1.88 15.28
C GLY A 124 -27.94 2.49 16.63
N ASN A 125 -28.34 1.86 17.74
CA ASN A 125 -27.96 2.34 19.06
C ASN A 125 -26.53 1.90 19.42
N SER A 126 -25.80 2.80 20.08
CA SER A 126 -24.45 2.51 20.60
C SER A 126 -24.45 1.39 21.64
N TYR A 127 -23.34 0.68 21.74
CA TYR A 127 -23.07 -0.18 22.89
C TYR A 127 -22.84 0.66 24.14
N SER A 128 -22.97 0.07 25.31
CA SER A 128 -22.66 0.74 26.59
C SER A 128 -21.70 -0.14 27.42
N PRO A 129 -20.41 0.26 27.55
CA PRO A 129 -19.77 1.43 26.93
C PRO A 129 -19.70 1.36 25.41
N ALA A 130 -19.55 2.51 24.74
CA ALA A 130 -19.39 2.57 23.29
C ALA A 130 -18.11 1.81 22.84
N ILE A 131 -18.20 1.13 21.70
CA ILE A 131 -17.08 0.37 21.11
C ILE A 131 -16.59 1.17 19.89
N THR A 132 -15.55 1.96 20.08
CA THR A 132 -15.01 2.88 19.08
C THR A 132 -13.54 2.61 18.81
N ARG A 133 -13.09 2.91 17.59
CA ARG A 133 -11.68 2.96 17.18
C ARG A 133 -11.48 4.15 16.26
N SER A 134 -10.27 4.68 16.25
CA SER A 134 -9.87 5.76 15.36
C SER A 134 -8.53 5.47 14.75
N VAL A 135 -8.35 5.89 13.49
CA VAL A 135 -7.10 5.82 12.78
C VAL A 135 -6.86 7.12 12.02
N ASN A 136 -5.61 7.59 12.04
CA ASN A 136 -5.14 8.68 11.21
C ASN A 136 -4.36 8.10 10.05
N PHE A 137 -4.55 8.62 8.85
CA PHE A 137 -3.77 8.25 7.67
C PHE A 137 -3.61 9.47 6.75
N TYR A 138 -2.70 9.35 5.79
CA TYR A 138 -2.42 10.42 4.85
C TYR A 138 -2.71 9.95 3.44
N VAL A 139 -3.23 10.85 2.60
CA VAL A 139 -3.35 10.65 1.16
C VAL A 139 -2.36 11.59 0.49
N GLU A 140 -1.42 11.04 -0.26
CA GLU A 140 -0.41 11.80 -0.98
C GLU A 140 -0.44 11.45 -2.47
N HIS A 141 -0.22 12.47 -3.30
CA HIS A 141 -0.06 12.26 -4.73
C HIS A 141 1.31 11.64 -4.99
N GLU A 142 1.33 10.50 -5.67
CA GLU A 142 2.57 9.91 -6.15
C GLU A 142 3.14 10.84 -7.22
N SER A 143 4.07 11.69 -6.83
CA SER A 143 4.82 12.50 -7.78
C SER A 143 5.75 11.55 -8.54
N THR A 144 5.42 11.28 -9.77
CA THR A 144 6.37 10.70 -10.72
C THR A 144 7.35 11.80 -11.14
N GLU A 145 8.25 12.16 -10.23
CA GLU A 145 9.33 13.06 -10.61
C GLU A 145 10.12 12.39 -11.75
N TYR A 146 10.11 13.02 -12.92
CA TYR A 146 10.88 12.52 -14.05
C TYR A 146 12.36 12.51 -13.72
N VAL A 147 13.03 11.36 -13.89
CA VAL A 147 14.47 11.24 -13.73
C VAL A 147 15.12 11.38 -15.10
N PRO A 148 15.87 12.48 -15.34
CA PRO A 148 16.52 12.68 -16.62
C PRO A 148 17.47 11.55 -17.01
N VAL A 149 17.40 11.13 -18.27
CA VAL A 149 18.23 10.07 -18.83
C VAL A 149 19.34 10.67 -19.69
N GLU A 150 20.50 10.04 -19.69
CA GLU A 150 21.60 10.42 -20.59
C GLU A 150 21.62 9.55 -21.84
N HIS A 151 21.59 10.21 -23.00
CA HIS A 151 21.65 9.61 -24.32
C HIS A 151 22.93 9.99 -25.01
N THR A 152 23.56 9.07 -25.76
CA THR A 152 24.79 9.37 -26.48
C THR A 152 24.55 9.37 -27.98
N VAL A 153 25.01 10.42 -28.65
CA VAL A 153 25.07 10.52 -30.10
C VAL A 153 26.53 10.70 -30.53
N TYR A 154 27.00 9.78 -31.31
CA TYR A 154 28.34 9.87 -31.92
C TYR A 154 28.29 10.73 -33.15
N ILE A 155 29.25 11.64 -33.22
CA ILE A 155 29.50 12.49 -34.38
C ILE A 155 30.67 11.88 -35.14
N ASN A 156 30.41 11.31 -36.30
CA ASN A 156 31.42 10.85 -37.22
C ASN A 156 31.77 11.94 -38.23
N ASP A 157 32.71 11.71 -39.16
CA ASP A 157 33.10 12.76 -40.09
C ASP A 157 31.96 13.23 -41.00
N PHE A 158 31.01 12.35 -41.32
CA PHE A 158 29.93 12.64 -42.27
C PHE A 158 28.54 12.17 -41.83
N SER A 159 28.39 11.68 -40.56
CA SER A 159 27.13 11.16 -40.05
C SER A 159 27.01 11.34 -38.55
N PHE A 160 25.77 11.32 -38.05
CA PHE A 160 25.45 11.13 -36.64
C PHE A 160 24.99 9.68 -36.40
N GLU A 161 25.29 9.11 -35.23
CA GLU A 161 24.88 7.78 -34.88
C GLU A 161 24.44 7.71 -33.40
N PRO A 162 23.19 7.34 -33.11
CA PRO A 162 22.13 7.01 -34.08
C PRO A 162 21.71 8.22 -34.91
N ALA A 163 21.17 7.94 -36.14
CA ALA A 163 20.63 8.95 -37.04
C ALA A 163 19.25 9.47 -36.59
N ASP A 164 18.51 8.66 -35.82
CA ASP A 164 17.20 9.00 -35.23
C ASP A 164 17.26 8.72 -33.74
N ILE A 165 16.84 9.71 -32.93
CA ILE A 165 16.80 9.59 -31.47
C ILE A 165 15.50 10.19 -30.92
N THR A 166 14.93 9.54 -29.94
CA THR A 166 13.81 10.05 -29.16
C THR A 166 14.26 10.21 -27.71
N VAL A 167 14.02 11.37 -27.17
CA VAL A 167 14.36 11.76 -25.80
C VAL A 167 13.21 12.56 -25.18
N ASN A 168 13.30 12.88 -23.90
CA ASN A 168 12.32 13.72 -23.22
C ASN A 168 12.94 15.08 -22.83
N VAL A 169 12.09 16.04 -22.53
CA VAL A 169 12.52 17.29 -21.88
C VAL A 169 13.26 16.91 -20.58
N ASP A 170 14.28 17.69 -20.25
CA ASP A 170 15.24 17.48 -19.17
C ASP A 170 16.25 16.34 -19.39
N ASP A 171 16.07 15.47 -20.39
CA ASP A 171 17.13 14.52 -20.79
C ASP A 171 18.40 15.24 -21.26
N ILE A 172 19.50 14.52 -21.15
CA ILE A 172 20.81 15.02 -21.56
C ILE A 172 21.26 14.24 -22.80
N VAL A 173 21.54 14.94 -23.88
CA VAL A 173 22.20 14.33 -25.05
C VAL A 173 23.68 14.67 -25.03
N VAL A 174 24.50 13.63 -24.99
CA VAL A 174 25.97 13.72 -25.07
C VAL A 174 26.40 13.52 -26.50
N PHE A 175 26.84 14.59 -27.15
CA PHE A 175 27.44 14.52 -28.47
C PHE A 175 28.92 14.23 -28.36
N VAL A 176 29.38 13.08 -28.84
CA VAL A 176 30.80 12.63 -28.79
C VAL A 176 31.38 12.65 -30.20
N ASN A 177 32.35 13.48 -30.44
CA ASN A 177 32.97 13.55 -31.76
C ASN A 177 34.10 12.52 -31.90
N GLN A 178 33.82 11.45 -32.63
CA GLN A 178 34.75 10.39 -32.97
C GLN A 178 35.44 10.58 -34.35
N GLY A 179 34.99 11.61 -35.09
CA GLY A 179 35.57 11.94 -36.39
C GLY A 179 36.89 12.72 -36.28
N GLU A 180 37.52 12.96 -37.40
CA GLU A 180 38.77 13.72 -37.49
C GLU A 180 38.55 15.25 -37.53
N TYR A 181 37.34 15.69 -37.93
CA TYR A 181 37.03 17.11 -38.11
C TYR A 181 36.12 17.65 -36.99
N PRO A 182 36.30 18.94 -36.63
CA PRO A 182 35.34 19.62 -35.77
C PRO A 182 33.93 19.63 -36.39
N ARG A 183 32.92 19.29 -35.60
CA ARG A 183 31.51 19.22 -35.98
C ARG A 183 30.62 19.87 -34.94
N SER A 184 29.37 20.05 -35.26
CA SER A 184 28.35 20.52 -34.33
C SER A 184 27.05 19.77 -34.55
N ALA A 185 26.13 19.86 -33.59
CA ALA A 185 24.74 19.40 -33.75
C ALA A 185 23.82 20.59 -33.46
N LEU A 186 23.15 21.10 -34.47
CA LEU A 186 22.27 22.27 -34.40
C LEU A 186 20.87 21.94 -34.86
N CYS A 187 19.91 22.13 -33.98
CA CYS A 187 18.50 22.19 -34.28
C CYS A 187 17.98 23.59 -33.94
N ALA A 188 17.69 24.39 -34.95
CA ALA A 188 17.30 25.78 -34.78
C ALA A 188 16.06 25.91 -33.89
N GLY A 189 16.17 26.59 -32.77
CA GLY A 189 15.07 26.84 -31.84
C GLY A 189 14.91 25.76 -30.72
N LEU A 190 15.60 24.62 -30.82
CA LEU A 190 15.53 23.58 -29.80
C LEU A 190 16.87 23.40 -29.05
N PHE A 191 17.99 23.25 -29.80
CA PHE A 191 19.30 23.11 -29.16
C PHE A 191 20.46 23.45 -30.11
N ASP A 192 21.61 23.76 -29.53
CA ASP A 192 22.91 23.94 -30.19
C ASP A 192 24.04 23.37 -29.34
N SER A 193 24.73 22.37 -29.86
CA SER A 193 25.90 21.78 -29.19
C SER A 193 27.14 22.69 -29.20
N GLY A 194 27.13 23.73 -30.03
CA GLY A 194 28.36 24.42 -30.41
C GLY A 194 29.32 23.51 -31.18
N VAL A 195 30.57 23.96 -31.36
CA VAL A 195 31.60 23.19 -32.05
C VAL A 195 32.24 22.16 -31.12
N VAL A 196 32.12 20.89 -31.46
CA VAL A 196 32.76 19.75 -30.75
C VAL A 196 34.01 19.35 -31.56
N LYS A 197 35.19 19.45 -30.95
CA LYS A 197 36.45 19.08 -31.59
C LYS A 197 36.60 17.54 -31.67
N SER A 198 37.48 17.07 -32.56
CA SER A 198 37.83 15.64 -32.63
C SER A 198 38.27 15.13 -31.24
N GLY A 199 37.67 14.04 -30.77
CA GLY A 199 37.91 13.42 -29.47
C GLY A 199 37.21 14.07 -28.29
N ASP A 200 36.57 15.23 -28.47
CA ASP A 200 35.83 15.92 -27.40
C ASP A 200 34.35 15.46 -27.34
N SER A 201 33.69 15.79 -26.26
CA SER A 201 32.24 15.62 -26.10
C SER A 201 31.62 16.86 -25.48
N VAL A 202 30.31 17.03 -25.69
CA VAL A 202 29.51 18.09 -25.05
C VAL A 202 28.17 17.51 -24.59
N ARG A 203 27.70 17.98 -23.45
CA ARG A 203 26.41 17.61 -22.86
C ARG A 203 25.40 18.74 -23.14
N VAL A 204 24.27 18.40 -23.71
CA VAL A 204 23.19 19.33 -24.01
C VAL A 204 21.93 18.85 -23.32
N VAL A 205 21.35 19.69 -22.45
CA VAL A 205 20.06 19.42 -21.81
C VAL A 205 18.96 19.78 -22.80
N MET A 206 18.01 18.89 -23.00
CA MET A 206 16.84 19.13 -23.86
C MET A 206 15.78 19.89 -23.06
N THR A 207 15.64 21.19 -23.31
CA THR A 207 14.80 22.10 -22.48
C THR A 207 13.43 22.40 -23.10
N THR A 208 13.16 21.94 -24.31
CA THR A 208 11.94 22.28 -25.05
C THR A 208 11.53 21.09 -25.88
N ALA A 209 10.28 20.68 -25.77
CA ALA A 209 9.71 19.64 -26.61
C ALA A 209 9.56 20.06 -28.06
N GLY A 210 9.67 19.12 -28.96
CA GLY A 210 9.56 19.35 -30.41
C GLY A 210 10.32 18.30 -31.22
N GLU A 211 10.31 18.44 -32.51
CA GLU A 211 11.04 17.58 -33.44
C GLU A 211 11.80 18.37 -34.49
N CYS A 212 12.93 17.92 -34.91
CA CYS A 212 13.64 18.50 -36.05
C CYS A 212 14.70 17.57 -36.65
N ASP A 213 15.06 17.87 -37.88
CA ASP A 213 16.29 17.41 -38.51
C ASP A 213 17.43 18.35 -38.08
N TYR A 214 18.31 17.88 -37.21
CA TYR A 214 19.49 18.64 -36.81
C TYR A 214 20.66 18.41 -37.77
N ILE A 215 21.51 19.40 -37.92
CA ILE A 215 22.63 19.41 -38.88
C ILE A 215 23.94 19.73 -38.19
N SER A 216 25.06 19.39 -38.85
CA SER A 216 26.33 20.03 -38.51
C SER A 216 26.46 21.34 -39.22
N TYR A 217 26.64 22.44 -38.47
CA TYR A 217 26.76 23.79 -39.06
C TYR A 217 27.89 23.87 -40.12
N ASN A 218 29.02 23.21 -39.82
CA ASN A 218 30.20 23.20 -40.71
C ASN A 218 30.04 22.24 -41.92
N TYR A 219 29.04 21.34 -41.86
CA TYR A 219 28.76 20.35 -42.90
C TYR A 219 27.25 20.07 -43.01
N PRO A 220 26.48 21.00 -43.61
CA PRO A 220 25.01 20.97 -43.56
C PRO A 220 24.34 19.78 -44.29
N SER A 221 25.08 19.03 -45.08
CA SER A 221 24.58 17.79 -45.68
C SER A 221 24.52 16.63 -44.67
N MET A 222 25.22 16.75 -43.54
CA MET A 222 25.19 15.81 -42.43
C MET A 222 23.95 16.10 -41.56
N LYS A 223 23.01 15.16 -41.57
CA LYS A 223 21.70 15.31 -40.90
C LYS A 223 21.38 14.11 -40.04
N ALA A 224 20.60 14.36 -39.02
CA ALA A 224 19.96 13.33 -38.22
C ALA A 224 18.67 13.90 -37.61
N HIS A 225 17.81 13.06 -37.10
CA HIS A 225 16.52 13.43 -36.58
C HIS A 225 16.46 13.28 -35.05
N ILE A 226 15.78 14.20 -34.38
CA ILE A 226 15.46 14.10 -32.95
C ILE A 226 14.01 14.42 -32.70
N THR A 227 13.38 13.62 -31.83
CA THR A 227 12.08 13.92 -31.20
C THR A 227 12.29 14.12 -29.71
N ILE A 228 11.84 15.25 -29.18
CA ILE A 228 11.89 15.62 -27.77
C ILE A 228 10.46 15.66 -27.25
N ASN A 229 10.06 14.73 -26.39
CA ASN A 229 8.72 14.66 -25.83
C ASN A 229 8.62 15.53 -24.57
N GLU A 230 7.41 16.04 -24.28
CA GLU A 230 7.09 16.57 -22.96
C GLU A 230 7.15 15.43 -21.94
N VAL A 231 7.44 15.79 -20.69
CA VAL A 231 7.36 14.91 -19.53
C VAL A 231 6.09 15.27 -18.78
N ASP A 232 5.19 14.31 -18.60
CA ASP A 232 3.94 14.47 -17.86
C ASP A 232 4.20 14.53 -16.35
#